data_cc0f807a45ac888dd4e831fae8609698
#
_entry.id   cc0f807a45ac888dd4e831fae8609698
#
_cell.length_a   1.000
_cell.length_b   1.000
_cell.length_c   1.000
_cell.angle_alpha   90.00
_cell.angle_beta   90.00
_cell.angle_gamma   90.00
#
_symmetry.space_group_name_H-M   'P 1'
#
loop_
_entity.id
_entity.type
_entity.pdbx_description
1 polymer ?
#
loop_
_entity_poly.entity_id
_entity_poly.type
_entity_poly.pdbx_seq_one_letter_code
_entity_poly.pdbx_strand_id
1 'polypeptide(L)'
;LANVKAFKASIEAQLATAQANLSTKNTEVESARTAALEAEKAVETARTALKTAAEANLAKANAYVLSQKGRYKVTARAVDSNGVVTTPTVGGTDSGEVTDDAVAETTYYIVVTDPEKSSGAQGQKQTDSMADNFNDGKEGTTVSDFKLVDPTTGNKVSSVTTDQGTYTVDPTTGEVTFTPVEGFVGTATPMKVSANVTFNDESGNPVTVATENTYTPTVYGVQPSTDETTGKQGQTQTSKSGKDRFSELNTTTNTPDGTNVDWTTAAYSLEGANAEGKVV
;
A
#
# COMPACT_ATOMS: atom_id res chain seq x y z
N LEU A 1 16.67 -97.61 7.99
CA LEU A 1 15.39 -96.86 8.21
C LEU A 1 15.51 -95.77 9.29
N ALA A 2 16.20 -96.02 10.43
CA ALA A 2 16.39 -95.10 11.54
C ALA A 2 17.15 -93.83 11.11
N ASN A 3 18.23 -93.93 10.36
CA ASN A 3 19.04 -92.84 9.89
C ASN A 3 18.26 -91.91 8.93
N VAL A 4 17.37 -92.48 8.11
CA VAL A 4 16.52 -91.70 7.19
C VAL A 4 15.46 -90.89 7.97
N LYS A 5 14.88 -91.46 9.03
CA LYS A 5 13.94 -90.75 9.92
C LYS A 5 14.62 -89.64 10.68
N ALA A 6 15.82 -89.88 11.21
CA ALA A 6 16.59 -88.81 11.90
C ALA A 6 16.99 -87.71 10.97
N PHE A 7 17.40 -87.98 9.74
CA PHE A 7 17.70 -86.96 8.74
C PHE A 7 16.47 -86.16 8.34
N LYS A 8 15.34 -86.83 8.12
CA LYS A 8 14.05 -86.11 7.86
C LYS A 8 13.70 -85.18 9.00
N ALA A 9 13.73 -85.58 10.24
CA ALA A 9 13.44 -84.76 11.42
C ALA A 9 14.38 -83.55 11.52
N SER A 10 15.66 -83.71 11.17
CA SER A 10 16.64 -82.61 11.13
C SER A 10 16.28 -81.58 10.06
N ILE A 11 15.89 -82.03 8.87
CA ILE A 11 15.44 -81.09 7.80
C ILE A 11 14.15 -80.36 8.18
N GLU A 12 13.19 -81.04 8.77
CA GLU A 12 11.94 -80.44 9.25
C GLU A 12 12.19 -79.37 10.32
N ALA A 13 13.10 -79.64 11.26
CA ALA A 13 13.50 -78.67 12.28
C ALA A 13 14.20 -77.46 11.67
N GLN A 14 15.09 -77.66 10.69
CA GLN A 14 15.75 -76.57 9.96
C GLN A 14 14.74 -75.77 9.16
N LEU A 15 13.77 -76.36 8.50
CA LEU A 15 12.70 -75.70 7.78
C LEU A 15 11.85 -74.86 8.71
N ALA A 16 11.43 -75.40 9.86
CA ALA A 16 10.67 -74.68 10.86
C ALA A 16 11.44 -73.46 11.37
N THR A 17 12.73 -73.54 11.63
CA THR A 17 13.59 -72.43 12.03
C THR A 17 13.71 -71.43 10.93
N ALA A 18 13.89 -71.82 9.68
CA ALA A 18 13.96 -70.89 8.55
C ALA A 18 12.63 -70.13 8.33
N GLN A 19 11.49 -70.82 8.47
CA GLN A 19 10.16 -70.20 8.39
C GLN A 19 9.92 -69.17 9.51
N ALA A 20 10.32 -69.49 10.74
CA ALA A 20 10.25 -68.56 11.87
C ALA A 20 11.11 -67.28 11.63
N ASN A 21 12.35 -67.51 11.15
CA ASN A 21 13.24 -66.40 10.80
C ASN A 21 12.67 -65.55 9.66
N LEU A 22 12.08 -66.17 8.63
CA LEU A 22 11.42 -65.40 7.55
C LEU A 22 10.24 -64.59 8.06
N SER A 23 9.42 -65.17 8.92
CA SER A 23 8.30 -64.45 9.55
C SER A 23 8.78 -63.23 10.34
N THR A 24 9.83 -63.39 11.15
CA THR A 24 10.44 -62.29 11.91
C THR A 24 10.97 -61.19 10.97
N LYS A 25 11.68 -61.58 9.91
CA LYS A 25 12.20 -60.61 8.94
C LYS A 25 11.11 -59.88 8.18
N ASN A 26 10.03 -60.56 7.82
CA ASN A 26 8.89 -59.88 7.20
C ASN A 26 8.27 -58.86 8.12
N THR A 27 8.14 -59.13 9.42
CA THR A 27 7.64 -58.16 10.41
C THR A 27 8.58 -56.98 10.54
N GLU A 28 9.89 -57.20 10.58
CA GLU A 28 10.89 -56.12 10.61
C GLU A 28 10.80 -55.23 9.36
N VAL A 29 10.64 -55.82 8.17
CA VAL A 29 10.49 -55.09 6.90
C VAL A 29 9.22 -54.23 6.89
N GLU A 30 8.08 -54.78 7.31
CA GLU A 30 6.83 -54.02 7.37
C GLU A 30 6.90 -52.89 8.41
N SER A 31 7.55 -53.09 9.53
CA SER A 31 7.81 -52.06 10.53
C SER A 31 8.69 -50.94 9.97
N ALA A 32 9.78 -51.28 9.28
CA ALA A 32 10.67 -50.31 8.65
C ALA A 32 9.97 -49.55 7.53
N ARG A 33 9.11 -50.21 6.75
CA ARG A 33 8.30 -49.57 5.71
C ARG A 33 7.33 -48.56 6.29
N THR A 34 6.63 -48.91 7.37
CA THR A 34 5.71 -47.99 8.05
C THR A 34 6.45 -46.79 8.58
N ALA A 35 7.60 -46.98 9.23
CA ALA A 35 8.42 -45.87 9.72
C ALA A 35 8.93 -44.98 8.59
N ALA A 36 9.28 -45.53 7.44
CA ALA A 36 9.70 -44.75 6.27
C ALA A 36 8.55 -43.86 5.73
N LEU A 37 7.33 -44.42 5.64
CA LEU A 37 6.14 -43.65 5.21
C LEU A 37 5.77 -42.54 6.19
N GLU A 38 5.89 -42.77 7.49
CA GLU A 38 5.67 -41.74 8.51
C GLU A 38 6.72 -40.62 8.42
N ALA A 39 7.99 -40.99 8.19
CA ALA A 39 9.07 -40.02 7.99
C ALA A 39 8.84 -39.17 6.71
N GLU A 40 8.44 -39.78 5.61
CA GLU A 40 8.09 -39.06 4.38
C GLU A 40 6.95 -38.06 4.58
N LYS A 41 5.89 -38.49 5.26
CA LYS A 41 4.77 -37.63 5.63
C LYS A 41 5.21 -36.45 6.53
N ALA A 42 6.11 -36.69 7.48
CA ALA A 42 6.65 -35.65 8.34
C ALA A 42 7.48 -34.61 7.55
N VAL A 43 8.28 -35.08 6.59
CA VAL A 43 9.05 -34.23 5.67
C VAL A 43 8.12 -33.34 4.84
N GLU A 44 7.05 -33.90 4.27
CA GLU A 44 6.08 -33.13 3.48
C GLU A 44 5.34 -32.08 4.34
N THR A 45 4.98 -32.43 5.56
CA THR A 45 4.38 -31.49 6.52
C THR A 45 5.34 -30.33 6.84
N ALA A 46 6.61 -30.64 7.11
CA ALA A 46 7.63 -29.64 7.39
C ALA A 46 7.90 -28.73 6.18
N ARG A 47 7.92 -29.29 4.98
CA ARG A 47 8.07 -28.53 3.71
C ARG A 47 6.92 -27.55 3.52
N THR A 48 5.69 -28.00 3.72
CA THR A 48 4.49 -27.13 3.63
C THR A 48 4.53 -26.00 4.66
N ALA A 49 4.90 -26.30 5.90
CA ALA A 49 5.04 -25.29 6.94
C ALA A 49 6.13 -24.24 6.61
N LEU A 50 7.27 -24.69 6.09
CA LEU A 50 8.35 -23.80 5.66
C LEU A 50 7.92 -22.88 4.52
N LYS A 51 7.22 -23.43 3.51
CA LYS A 51 6.67 -22.64 2.40
C LYS A 51 5.72 -21.56 2.91
N THR A 52 4.76 -21.91 3.75
CA THR A 52 3.80 -20.95 4.34
C THR A 52 4.51 -19.86 5.15
N ALA A 53 5.53 -20.22 5.93
CA ALA A 53 6.31 -19.26 6.70
C ALA A 53 7.12 -18.30 5.79
N ALA A 54 7.70 -18.80 4.72
CA ALA A 54 8.43 -18.00 3.74
C ALA A 54 7.51 -17.02 3.01
N GLU A 55 6.33 -17.46 2.57
CA GLU A 55 5.31 -16.61 1.94
C GLU A 55 4.83 -15.50 2.90
N ALA A 56 4.59 -15.82 4.16
CA ALA A 56 4.20 -14.84 5.18
C ALA A 56 5.31 -13.80 5.45
N ASN A 57 6.56 -14.22 5.48
CA ASN A 57 7.70 -13.31 5.67
C ASN A 57 7.90 -12.42 4.44
N LEU A 58 7.75 -12.95 3.23
CA LEU A 58 7.79 -12.17 1.99
C LEU A 58 6.67 -11.13 1.96
N ALA A 59 5.45 -11.50 2.34
CA ALA A 59 4.33 -10.57 2.42
C ALA A 59 4.60 -9.41 3.42
N LYS A 60 5.17 -9.71 4.59
CA LYS A 60 5.57 -8.69 5.57
C LYS A 60 6.68 -7.77 5.04
N ALA A 61 7.69 -8.33 4.39
CA ALA A 61 8.79 -7.56 3.80
C ALA A 61 8.27 -6.62 2.69
N ASN A 62 7.40 -7.11 1.81
CA ASN A 62 6.78 -6.31 0.75
C ASN A 62 5.91 -5.19 1.33
N ALA A 63 5.11 -5.47 2.36
CA ALA A 63 4.29 -4.46 3.03
C ALA A 63 5.16 -3.36 3.67
N TYR A 64 6.28 -3.72 4.29
CA TYR A 64 7.23 -2.75 4.85
C TYR A 64 7.86 -1.88 3.76
N VAL A 65 8.37 -2.48 2.69
CA VAL A 65 8.97 -1.74 1.56
C VAL A 65 7.96 -0.76 0.95
N LEU A 66 6.72 -1.20 0.70
CA LEU A 66 5.66 -0.36 0.14
C LEU A 66 5.16 0.74 1.10
N SER A 67 5.54 0.69 2.39
CA SER A 67 5.23 1.74 3.36
C SER A 67 6.27 2.87 3.40
N GLN A 68 7.41 2.70 2.73
CA GLN A 68 8.49 3.68 2.71
C GLN A 68 8.57 4.36 1.34
N LYS A 69 8.59 5.71 1.36
CA LYS A 69 8.87 6.48 0.14
C LYS A 69 10.23 6.10 -0.43
N GLY A 70 10.31 5.85 -1.72
CA GLY A 70 11.57 5.56 -2.38
C GLY A 70 11.45 4.72 -3.63
N ARG A 71 12.59 4.38 -4.17
CA ARG A 71 12.77 3.57 -5.36
C ARG A 71 13.36 2.22 -4.99
N TYR A 72 12.71 1.14 -5.41
CA TYR A 72 13.07 -0.22 -5.06
C TYR A 72 13.28 -1.06 -6.33
N LYS A 73 14.42 -1.74 -6.39
CA LYS A 73 14.72 -2.75 -7.40
C LYS A 73 14.18 -4.09 -6.90
N VAL A 74 13.38 -4.72 -7.70
CA VAL A 74 12.81 -6.04 -7.40
C VAL A 74 13.32 -7.04 -8.43
N THR A 75 13.94 -8.12 -7.95
CA THR A 75 14.36 -9.22 -8.79
C THR A 75 13.42 -10.41 -8.58
N ALA A 76 12.74 -10.83 -9.62
CA ALA A 76 11.92 -12.03 -9.61
C ALA A 76 12.67 -13.18 -10.27
N ARG A 77 12.65 -14.35 -9.62
CA ARG A 77 13.26 -15.60 -10.08
C ARG A 77 12.18 -16.61 -10.38
N ALA A 78 12.32 -17.36 -11.47
CA ALA A 78 11.46 -18.49 -11.74
C ALA A 78 11.79 -19.64 -10.77
N VAL A 79 10.78 -20.17 -10.11
CA VAL A 79 10.88 -21.31 -9.20
C VAL A 79 9.84 -22.37 -9.58
N ASP A 80 10.15 -23.64 -9.33
CA ASP A 80 9.19 -24.73 -9.51
C ASP A 80 8.14 -24.75 -8.37
N SER A 81 7.21 -25.69 -8.43
CA SER A 81 6.17 -25.87 -7.41
C SER A 81 6.71 -26.20 -6.01
N ASN A 82 7.99 -26.60 -5.90
CA ASN A 82 8.68 -26.91 -4.65
C ASN A 82 9.51 -25.74 -4.13
N GLY A 83 9.51 -24.60 -4.84
CA GLY A 83 10.32 -23.43 -4.51
C GLY A 83 11.79 -23.55 -4.91
N VAL A 84 12.12 -24.54 -5.74
CA VAL A 84 13.47 -24.73 -6.31
C VAL A 84 13.59 -23.83 -7.54
N VAL A 85 14.71 -23.13 -7.65
CA VAL A 85 14.99 -22.28 -8.82
C VAL A 85 15.11 -23.17 -10.06
N THR A 86 14.27 -22.90 -11.07
CA THR A 86 14.25 -23.64 -12.32
C THR A 86 14.72 -22.78 -13.48
N THR A 87 15.47 -23.38 -14.39
CA THR A 87 15.71 -22.81 -15.71
C THR A 87 14.52 -23.11 -16.62
N PRO A 88 13.87 -22.11 -17.20
CA PRO A 88 12.86 -22.39 -18.23
C PRO A 88 13.52 -23.09 -19.44
N THR A 89 13.07 -24.29 -19.73
CA THR A 89 13.48 -25.01 -20.94
C THR A 89 12.88 -24.33 -22.17
N VAL A 90 13.71 -23.72 -22.98
CA VAL A 90 13.29 -23.22 -24.30
C VAL A 90 13.43 -24.38 -25.28
N GLY A 91 12.33 -25.12 -25.53
CA GLY A 91 12.14 -25.99 -26.69
C GLY A 91 13.15 -27.13 -26.89
N GLY A 92 13.69 -27.72 -25.81
CA GLY A 92 14.61 -28.86 -25.88
C GLY A 92 14.21 -30.01 -24.94
N THR A 93 14.57 -31.21 -25.29
CA THR A 93 14.43 -32.39 -24.42
C THR A 93 15.14 -32.14 -23.11
N ASP A 94 14.39 -32.22 -22.02
CA ASP A 94 14.87 -32.11 -20.66
C ASP A 94 16.10 -33.03 -20.44
N SER A 95 17.26 -32.46 -20.18
CA SER A 95 18.47 -33.19 -19.83
C SER A 95 18.62 -33.43 -18.34
N GLY A 96 17.70 -32.94 -17.50
CA GLY A 96 17.67 -33.21 -16.07
C GLY A 96 18.83 -32.64 -15.25
N GLU A 97 19.71 -31.85 -15.84
CA GLU A 97 20.85 -31.24 -15.16
C GLU A 97 20.58 -29.75 -14.92
N VAL A 98 20.27 -29.42 -13.66
CA VAL A 98 20.18 -28.03 -13.20
C VAL A 98 21.59 -27.51 -13.00
N THR A 99 22.12 -26.76 -13.96
CA THR A 99 23.33 -26.00 -13.72
C THR A 99 22.95 -24.67 -13.07
N ASP A 100 23.66 -24.29 -12.03
CA ASP A 100 23.48 -23.12 -11.16
C ASP A 100 23.52 -21.76 -11.92
N ASP A 101 23.93 -21.79 -13.20
CA ASP A 101 24.23 -20.61 -14.00
C ASP A 101 23.12 -20.13 -14.94
N ALA A 102 21.94 -20.77 -14.95
CA ALA A 102 20.88 -20.44 -15.90
C ALA A 102 19.51 -20.16 -15.21
N VAL A 103 19.53 -19.35 -14.16
CA VAL A 103 18.33 -18.91 -13.47
C VAL A 103 17.64 -17.83 -14.31
N ALA A 104 16.37 -18.04 -14.70
CA ALA A 104 15.60 -16.98 -15.31
C ALA A 104 15.24 -15.93 -14.26
N GLU A 105 15.93 -14.80 -14.31
CA GLU A 105 15.66 -13.65 -13.48
C GLU A 105 15.11 -12.49 -14.31
N THR A 106 14.17 -11.76 -13.77
CA THR A 106 13.75 -10.47 -14.31
C THR A 106 13.81 -9.43 -13.22
N THR A 107 14.22 -8.22 -13.61
CA THR A 107 14.29 -7.08 -12.69
C THR A 107 13.28 -6.03 -13.13
N TYR A 108 12.54 -5.49 -12.15
CA TYR A 108 11.69 -4.33 -12.33
C TYR A 108 11.85 -3.36 -11.16
N TYR A 109 11.38 -2.14 -11.34
CA TYR A 109 11.47 -1.11 -10.32
C TYR A 109 10.09 -0.69 -9.83
N ILE A 110 9.98 -0.44 -8.52
CA ILE A 110 8.80 0.13 -7.88
C ILE A 110 9.20 1.49 -7.33
N VAL A 111 8.37 2.50 -7.57
CA VAL A 111 8.48 3.82 -6.95
C VAL A 111 7.32 3.98 -5.97
N VAL A 112 7.64 4.17 -4.70
CA VAL A 112 6.68 4.45 -3.62
C VAL A 112 6.70 5.94 -3.34
N THR A 113 5.52 6.55 -3.31
CA THR A 113 5.30 8.00 -3.19
C THR A 113 4.58 8.35 -1.88
N ASP A 114 4.75 9.59 -1.39
CA ASP A 114 4.01 10.09 -0.23
C ASP A 114 2.73 10.81 -0.69
N PRO A 115 1.55 10.50 -0.11
CA PRO A 115 0.32 11.23 -0.39
C PRO A 115 0.42 12.70 0.00
N GLU A 116 -0.18 13.59 -0.81
CA GLU A 116 -0.23 15.02 -0.55
C GLU A 116 -1.59 15.42 0.04
N LYS A 117 -1.55 16.42 0.93
CA LYS A 117 -2.74 16.98 1.56
C LYS A 117 -2.62 18.48 1.61
N SER A 118 -3.73 19.16 1.35
CA SER A 118 -3.83 20.60 1.55
C SER A 118 -5.03 20.97 2.39
N SER A 119 -5.05 22.20 2.87
CA SER A 119 -6.18 22.75 3.59
C SER A 119 -6.37 24.22 3.24
N GLY A 120 -7.62 24.67 3.19
CA GLY A 120 -7.94 26.03 2.86
C GLY A 120 -9.35 26.45 3.32
N ALA A 121 -9.61 27.76 3.32
CA ALA A 121 -10.92 28.28 3.66
C ALA A 121 -11.95 27.99 2.55
N GLN A 122 -13.22 27.97 2.93
CA GLN A 122 -14.35 27.84 2.01
C GLN A 122 -14.27 28.85 0.86
N GLY A 123 -14.47 28.39 -0.36
CA GLY A 123 -14.40 29.19 -1.58
C GLY A 123 -13.00 29.57 -2.04
N GLN A 124 -11.94 29.20 -1.31
CA GLN A 124 -10.56 29.48 -1.70
C GLN A 124 -9.95 28.30 -2.47
N LYS A 125 -9.23 28.60 -3.53
CA LYS A 125 -8.42 27.62 -4.26
C LYS A 125 -7.28 27.14 -3.36
N GLN A 126 -6.98 25.84 -3.48
CA GLN A 126 -5.83 25.22 -2.85
C GLN A 126 -4.90 24.72 -3.95
N THR A 127 -3.64 25.08 -3.88
CA THR A 127 -2.63 24.71 -4.87
C THR A 127 -1.44 24.10 -4.15
N ASP A 128 -0.97 22.95 -4.62
CA ASP A 128 0.21 22.28 -4.08
C ASP A 128 1.02 21.59 -5.17
N SER A 129 2.32 21.40 -4.93
CA SER A 129 3.21 20.72 -5.87
C SER A 129 3.34 19.25 -5.52
N MET A 130 2.99 18.38 -6.47
CA MET A 130 3.17 16.93 -6.32
C MET A 130 4.58 16.47 -6.71
N ALA A 131 5.42 17.32 -7.30
CA ALA A 131 6.72 16.91 -7.83
C ALA A 131 7.63 16.27 -6.76
N ASP A 132 7.69 16.87 -5.57
CA ASP A 132 8.51 16.37 -4.47
C ASP A 132 7.97 15.07 -3.87
N ASN A 133 6.65 14.84 -3.96
CA ASN A 133 6.03 13.62 -3.46
C ASN A 133 6.38 12.40 -4.32
N PHE A 134 6.60 12.61 -5.63
CA PHE A 134 7.04 11.56 -6.56
C PHE A 134 8.56 11.40 -6.57
N ASN A 135 9.32 12.44 -6.23
CA ASN A 135 10.78 12.41 -6.23
C ASN A 135 11.29 11.64 -5.00
N ASP A 136 12.17 10.67 -5.21
CA ASP A 136 12.79 9.88 -4.15
C ASP A 136 13.97 10.58 -3.44
N GLY A 137 14.27 11.83 -3.83
CA GLY A 137 15.36 12.64 -3.29
C GLY A 137 16.77 12.19 -3.73
N LYS A 138 16.88 11.23 -4.66
CA LYS A 138 18.16 10.76 -5.17
C LYS A 138 18.60 11.57 -6.38
N GLU A 139 19.91 11.79 -6.50
CA GLU A 139 20.50 12.48 -7.63
C GLU A 139 20.15 11.79 -8.96
N GLY A 140 19.89 12.58 -9.98
CA GLY A 140 19.54 12.09 -11.32
C GLY A 140 18.10 11.61 -11.47
N THR A 141 17.24 11.76 -10.44
CA THR A 141 15.81 11.50 -10.56
C THR A 141 15.10 12.69 -11.16
N THR A 142 14.28 12.45 -12.19
CA THR A 142 13.39 13.45 -12.80
C THR A 142 11.95 12.97 -12.78
N VAL A 143 11.01 13.89 -12.59
CA VAL A 143 9.56 13.60 -12.60
C VAL A 143 8.91 14.42 -13.69
N SER A 144 8.03 13.81 -14.46
CA SER A 144 7.41 14.46 -15.63
C SER A 144 6.05 13.85 -15.96
N ASP A 145 5.34 14.48 -16.89
CA ASP A 145 4.05 14.02 -17.45
C ASP A 145 2.99 13.79 -16.37
N PHE A 146 2.80 14.82 -15.53
CA PHE A 146 1.77 14.78 -14.49
C PHE A 146 0.37 14.82 -15.11
N LYS A 147 -0.49 13.91 -14.68
CA LYS A 147 -1.91 13.79 -15.09
C LYS A 147 -2.77 13.42 -13.90
N LEU A 148 -4.00 13.90 -13.89
CA LEU A 148 -5.04 13.35 -13.02
C LEU A 148 -5.55 12.03 -13.62
N VAL A 149 -5.95 11.11 -12.77
CA VAL A 149 -6.63 9.88 -13.18
C VAL A 149 -8.12 10.06 -12.91
N ASP A 150 -8.90 10.16 -13.97
CA ASP A 150 -10.35 10.27 -13.87
C ASP A 150 -10.93 9.04 -13.14
N PRO A 151 -11.58 9.21 -11.99
CA PRO A 151 -12.05 8.08 -11.17
C PRO A 151 -13.17 7.26 -11.85
N THR A 152 -13.84 7.83 -12.85
CA THR A 152 -14.94 7.17 -13.58
C THR A 152 -14.43 6.35 -14.74
N THR A 153 -13.48 6.89 -15.51
CA THR A 153 -13.01 6.29 -16.77
C THR A 153 -11.64 5.65 -16.66
N GLY A 154 -10.85 6.00 -15.63
CA GLY A 154 -9.44 5.61 -15.51
C GLY A 154 -8.50 6.35 -16.47
N ASN A 155 -9.01 7.27 -17.28
CA ASN A 155 -8.21 8.00 -18.23
C ASN A 155 -7.32 9.05 -17.56
N LYS A 156 -6.14 9.27 -18.14
CA LYS A 156 -5.22 10.33 -17.73
C LYS A 156 -5.60 11.65 -18.38
N VAL A 157 -5.95 12.63 -17.56
CA VAL A 157 -6.49 13.94 -17.99
C VAL A 157 -5.80 15.09 -17.23
N SER A 158 -5.97 16.33 -17.70
CA SER A 158 -5.45 17.51 -17.01
C SER A 158 -6.47 18.16 -16.04
N SER A 159 -7.74 17.78 -16.13
CA SER A 159 -8.80 18.32 -15.28
C SER A 159 -9.87 17.27 -14.99
N VAL A 160 -10.37 17.25 -13.75
CA VAL A 160 -11.49 16.41 -13.31
C VAL A 160 -12.44 17.29 -12.49
N THR A 161 -13.72 17.28 -12.83
CA THR A 161 -14.78 17.96 -12.06
C THR A 161 -15.62 16.94 -11.31
N THR A 162 -15.83 17.19 -10.03
CA THR A 162 -16.66 16.40 -9.12
C THR A 162 -17.78 17.27 -8.54
N ASP A 163 -18.65 16.71 -7.74
CA ASP A 163 -19.68 17.42 -6.97
C ASP A 163 -19.08 18.32 -5.86
N GLN A 164 -17.83 18.08 -5.49
CA GLN A 164 -17.12 18.80 -4.40
C GLN A 164 -16.24 19.93 -4.93
N GLY A 165 -15.79 19.86 -6.19
CA GLY A 165 -14.91 20.84 -6.79
C GLY A 165 -14.25 20.36 -8.08
N THR A 166 -13.39 21.19 -8.63
CA THR A 166 -12.62 20.90 -9.83
C THR A 166 -11.14 20.79 -9.49
N TYR A 167 -10.54 19.68 -9.92
CA TYR A 167 -9.10 19.44 -9.85
C TYR A 167 -8.47 19.75 -11.21
N THR A 168 -7.33 20.40 -11.20
CA THR A 168 -6.48 20.60 -12.39
C THR A 168 -5.03 20.28 -12.04
N VAL A 169 -4.25 19.83 -13.03
CA VAL A 169 -2.81 19.60 -12.87
C VAL A 169 -2.03 20.24 -14.01
N ASP A 170 -0.93 20.91 -13.67
CA ASP A 170 0.07 21.31 -14.65
C ASP A 170 0.93 20.09 -15.04
N PRO A 171 0.95 19.67 -16.30
CA PRO A 171 1.65 18.45 -16.71
C PRO A 171 3.18 18.57 -16.65
N THR A 172 3.72 19.78 -16.53
CA THR A 172 5.16 20.05 -16.49
C THR A 172 5.69 20.21 -15.08
N THR A 173 4.98 20.99 -14.24
CA THR A 173 5.43 21.33 -12.90
C THR A 173 4.90 20.37 -11.84
N GLY A 174 3.80 19.65 -12.13
CA GLY A 174 3.12 18.80 -11.15
C GLY A 174 2.31 19.58 -10.13
N GLU A 175 2.09 20.89 -10.37
CA GLU A 175 1.20 21.70 -9.53
C GLU A 175 -0.24 21.24 -9.70
N VAL A 176 -0.87 20.82 -8.59
CA VAL A 176 -2.28 20.42 -8.54
C VAL A 176 -3.07 21.50 -7.86
N THR A 177 -4.14 21.95 -8.50
CA THR A 177 -5.07 22.94 -7.94
C THR A 177 -6.43 22.28 -7.72
N PHE A 178 -6.98 22.46 -6.52
CA PHE A 178 -8.37 22.17 -6.20
C PHE A 178 -9.17 23.47 -6.05
N THR A 179 -10.24 23.60 -6.81
CA THR A 179 -11.19 24.71 -6.70
C THR A 179 -12.51 24.15 -6.17
N PRO A 180 -12.86 24.39 -4.89
CA PRO A 180 -14.09 23.85 -4.31
C PRO A 180 -15.33 24.49 -4.98
N VAL A 181 -16.43 23.74 -5.05
CA VAL A 181 -17.73 24.31 -5.39
C VAL A 181 -18.21 25.25 -4.28
N GLU A 182 -19.06 26.20 -4.62
CA GLU A 182 -19.64 27.12 -3.65
C GLU A 182 -20.36 26.36 -2.52
N GLY A 183 -20.07 26.73 -1.28
CA GLY A 183 -20.68 26.12 -0.10
C GLY A 183 -20.01 24.81 0.37
N PHE A 184 -19.08 24.23 -0.37
CA PHE A 184 -18.44 22.99 0.06
C PHE A 184 -17.56 23.23 1.31
N VAL A 185 -17.74 22.37 2.31
CA VAL A 185 -16.93 22.24 3.52
C VAL A 185 -16.71 20.75 3.77
N GLY A 186 -15.50 20.36 4.12
CA GLY A 186 -15.13 18.99 4.40
C GLY A 186 -13.87 18.54 3.66
N THR A 187 -13.52 17.29 3.85
CA THR A 187 -12.42 16.64 3.09
C THR A 187 -12.98 16.14 1.77
N ALA A 188 -12.41 16.63 0.67
CA ALA A 188 -12.82 16.21 -0.66
C ALA A 188 -12.32 14.79 -0.97
N THR A 189 -12.97 14.13 -1.91
CA THR A 189 -12.57 12.80 -2.39
C THR A 189 -11.13 12.85 -2.91
N PRO A 190 -10.24 11.97 -2.42
CA PRO A 190 -8.85 11.95 -2.89
C PRO A 190 -8.74 11.79 -4.40
N MET A 191 -7.94 12.65 -5.04
CA MET A 191 -7.70 12.60 -6.47
C MET A 191 -6.37 11.92 -6.75
N LYS A 192 -6.37 10.91 -7.61
CA LYS A 192 -5.15 10.26 -8.08
C LYS A 192 -4.42 11.14 -9.09
N VAL A 193 -3.12 11.30 -8.89
CA VAL A 193 -2.18 11.94 -9.80
C VAL A 193 -1.19 10.90 -10.28
N SER A 194 -1.02 10.76 -11.58
CA SER A 194 0.02 9.91 -12.17
C SER A 194 1.18 10.75 -12.68
N ALA A 195 2.39 10.22 -12.59
CA ALA A 195 3.60 10.82 -13.17
C ALA A 195 4.58 9.74 -13.63
N ASN A 196 5.53 10.13 -14.46
CA ASN A 196 6.66 9.33 -14.87
C ASN A 196 7.90 9.72 -14.05
N VAL A 197 8.47 8.76 -13.32
CA VAL A 197 9.70 8.92 -12.56
C VAL A 197 10.82 8.27 -13.36
N THR A 198 11.81 9.06 -13.79
CA THR A 198 12.94 8.60 -14.61
C THR A 198 14.24 8.74 -13.83
N PHE A 199 15.05 7.72 -13.87
CA PHE A 199 16.37 7.63 -13.20
C PHE A 199 17.27 6.66 -13.97
N ASN A 200 18.56 6.65 -13.65
CA ASN A 200 19.48 5.65 -14.20
C ASN A 200 19.56 4.42 -13.27
N ASP A 201 19.60 3.24 -13.86
CA ASP A 201 19.88 1.99 -13.13
C ASP A 201 21.38 1.90 -12.72
N GLU A 202 21.76 0.78 -12.10
CA GLU A 202 23.12 0.53 -11.65
C GLU A 202 24.13 0.44 -12.81
N SER A 203 23.66 0.19 -14.03
CA SER A 203 24.45 0.13 -15.25
C SER A 203 24.49 1.47 -16.01
N GLY A 204 23.81 2.50 -15.50
CA GLY A 204 23.72 3.82 -16.11
C GLY A 204 22.65 3.93 -17.21
N ASN A 205 21.79 2.92 -17.37
CA ASN A 205 20.70 2.97 -18.36
C ASN A 205 19.48 3.71 -17.79
N PRO A 206 18.79 4.55 -18.59
CA PRO A 206 17.60 5.23 -18.16
C PRO A 206 16.45 4.24 -17.94
N VAL A 207 15.80 4.35 -16.79
CA VAL A 207 14.60 3.60 -16.42
C VAL A 207 13.48 4.60 -16.12
N THR A 208 12.32 4.40 -16.72
CA THR A 208 11.12 5.21 -16.46
C THR A 208 10.03 4.33 -15.83
N VAL A 209 9.55 4.75 -14.67
CA VAL A 209 8.47 4.08 -13.95
C VAL A 209 7.26 5.00 -13.92
N ALA A 210 6.15 4.57 -14.51
CA ALA A 210 4.86 5.24 -14.35
C ALA A 210 4.32 4.87 -12.94
N THR A 211 4.00 5.87 -12.14
CA THR A 211 3.48 5.67 -10.78
C THR A 211 2.32 6.60 -10.49
N GLU A 212 1.58 6.33 -9.44
CA GLU A 212 0.43 7.12 -9.00
C GLU A 212 0.61 7.55 -7.54
N ASN A 213 0.04 8.71 -7.23
CA ASN A 213 -0.05 9.25 -5.89
C ASN A 213 -1.45 9.83 -5.66
N THR A 214 -1.78 10.25 -4.45
CA THR A 214 -3.05 10.88 -4.12
C THR A 214 -2.86 12.28 -3.56
N TYR A 215 -3.75 13.18 -3.97
CA TYR A 215 -3.91 14.51 -3.43
C TYR A 215 -5.27 14.65 -2.75
N THR A 216 -5.28 15.11 -1.48
CA THR A 216 -6.50 15.17 -0.66
C THR A 216 -6.67 16.54 -0.06
N PRO A 217 -7.50 17.44 -0.65
CA PRO A 217 -7.77 18.74 -0.10
C PRO A 217 -8.85 18.70 0.98
N THR A 218 -8.72 19.56 2.01
CA THR A 218 -9.72 19.80 3.06
C THR A 218 -10.12 21.25 3.06
N VAL A 219 -11.42 21.53 3.08
CA VAL A 219 -11.99 22.88 3.08
C VAL A 219 -12.62 23.17 4.44
N TYR A 220 -12.16 24.21 5.11
CA TYR A 220 -12.70 24.69 6.38
C TYR A 220 -13.74 25.78 6.16
N GLY A 221 -14.91 25.63 6.75
CA GLY A 221 -15.94 26.66 6.80
C GLY A 221 -15.94 27.40 8.11
N VAL A 222 -16.40 28.65 8.08
CA VAL A 222 -16.62 29.48 9.26
C VAL A 222 -18.06 29.99 9.25
N GLN A 223 -18.79 29.70 10.34
CA GLN A 223 -20.15 30.17 10.51
C GLN A 223 -20.19 31.38 11.42
N PRO A 224 -20.71 32.56 10.94
CA PRO A 224 -20.94 33.69 11.79
C PRO A 224 -22.13 33.45 12.72
N SER A 225 -22.11 34.08 13.90
CA SER A 225 -23.25 34.16 14.80
C SER A 225 -23.69 35.63 14.94
N THR A 226 -24.99 35.84 14.99
CA THR A 226 -25.55 37.14 15.33
C THR A 226 -25.45 37.40 16.82
N ASP A 227 -25.29 38.69 17.19
CA ASP A 227 -25.34 39.13 18.56
C ASP A 227 -26.18 40.42 18.62
N GLU A 228 -27.09 40.46 19.57
CA GLU A 228 -27.95 41.61 19.76
C GLU A 228 -27.73 42.14 21.18
N THR A 229 -27.55 43.43 21.28
CA THR A 229 -27.47 44.14 22.57
C THR A 229 -28.57 45.17 22.68
N THR A 230 -29.14 45.30 23.84
CA THR A 230 -30.16 46.28 24.14
C THR A 230 -29.71 47.16 25.29
N GLY A 231 -30.01 48.44 25.25
CA GLY A 231 -29.67 49.40 26.31
C GLY A 231 -30.40 50.74 26.16
N LYS A 232 -30.26 51.55 27.16
CA LYS A 232 -30.86 52.90 27.19
C LYS A 232 -29.98 53.87 26.40
N GLN A 233 -30.60 54.93 25.90
CA GLN A 233 -29.90 56.05 25.22
C GLN A 233 -28.75 56.54 26.09
N GLY A 234 -27.56 56.71 25.50
CA GLY A 234 -26.36 57.22 26.19
C GLY A 234 -25.60 56.13 27.00
N GLN A 235 -26.05 54.90 27.00
CA GLN A 235 -25.36 53.81 27.65
C GLN A 235 -24.47 53.07 26.66
N THR A 236 -23.23 52.72 27.08
CA THR A 236 -22.35 51.87 26.29
C THR A 236 -22.92 50.48 26.21
N GLN A 237 -22.99 49.93 25.00
CA GLN A 237 -23.35 48.54 24.75
C GLN A 237 -22.08 47.73 24.47
N THR A 238 -21.95 46.59 25.11
CA THR A 238 -20.85 45.69 24.87
C THR A 238 -21.39 44.40 24.26
N SER A 239 -20.90 44.07 23.08
CA SER A 239 -21.21 42.83 22.43
C SER A 239 -20.11 41.76 22.68
N LYS A 240 -20.34 40.57 22.20
CA LYS A 240 -19.31 39.54 22.20
C LYS A 240 -18.05 40.01 21.46
N SER A 241 -16.90 39.44 21.82
CA SER A 241 -15.65 39.69 21.10
C SER A 241 -15.75 39.23 19.63
N GLY A 242 -14.91 39.75 18.75
CA GLY A 242 -14.87 39.35 17.35
C GLY A 242 -14.72 37.82 17.21
N LYS A 243 -13.85 37.21 18.01
CA LYS A 243 -13.63 35.78 18.04
C LYS A 243 -14.91 34.98 18.37
N ASP A 244 -15.69 35.45 19.36
CA ASP A 244 -16.88 34.74 19.85
C ASP A 244 -18.07 34.84 18.89
N ARG A 245 -17.92 35.59 17.80
CA ARG A 245 -18.93 35.74 16.75
C ARG A 245 -18.78 34.77 15.59
N PHE A 246 -17.74 33.96 15.61
CA PHE A 246 -17.47 32.97 14.57
C PHE A 246 -17.21 31.60 15.18
N SER A 247 -17.73 30.57 14.54
CA SER A 247 -17.46 29.18 14.86
C SER A 247 -16.94 28.51 13.64
N GLU A 248 -15.94 27.64 13.80
CA GLU A 248 -15.50 26.77 12.73
C GLU A 248 -16.50 25.64 12.50
N LEU A 249 -16.79 25.33 11.26
CA LEU A 249 -17.57 24.17 10.88
C LEU A 249 -16.69 22.93 10.88
N ASN A 250 -17.13 21.89 11.58
CA ASN A 250 -16.51 20.59 11.56
C ASN A 250 -16.57 20.02 10.13
N THR A 251 -15.42 19.60 9.61
CA THR A 251 -15.27 19.12 8.23
C THR A 251 -15.97 17.78 7.95
N THR A 252 -16.40 17.07 8.98
CA THR A 252 -17.13 15.80 8.87
C THR A 252 -18.63 15.96 9.04
N THR A 253 -19.04 16.74 10.04
CA THR A 253 -20.45 16.88 10.45
C THR A 253 -21.11 18.15 9.96
N ASN A 254 -20.30 19.11 9.49
CA ASN A 254 -20.72 20.47 9.12
C ASN A 254 -21.45 21.21 10.26
N THR A 255 -21.07 20.91 11.51
CA THR A 255 -21.59 21.57 12.73
C THR A 255 -20.58 22.57 13.29
N PRO A 256 -21.01 23.59 14.07
CA PRO A 256 -20.14 24.67 14.56
C PRO A 256 -19.25 24.25 15.75
N ASP A 257 -18.59 23.12 15.66
CA ASP A 257 -17.71 22.52 16.66
C ASP A 257 -16.32 22.11 16.10
N GLY A 258 -15.93 22.67 14.95
CA GLY A 258 -14.61 22.46 14.34
C GLY A 258 -13.48 23.06 15.18
N THR A 259 -12.27 22.50 15.03
CA THR A 259 -11.08 22.89 15.82
C THR A 259 -9.82 23.09 14.98
N ASN A 260 -9.95 23.24 13.66
CA ASN A 260 -8.79 23.35 12.75
C ASN A 260 -8.40 24.79 12.43
N VAL A 261 -9.27 25.78 12.70
CA VAL A 261 -8.97 27.19 12.46
C VAL A 261 -8.13 27.76 13.60
N ASP A 262 -6.98 28.32 13.26
CA ASP A 262 -6.17 29.07 14.22
C ASP A 262 -6.72 30.51 14.39
N TRP A 263 -7.54 30.69 15.41
CA TRP A 263 -8.14 31.99 15.74
C TRP A 263 -7.15 32.98 16.31
N THR A 264 -5.91 32.61 16.65
CA THR A 264 -4.91 33.50 17.22
C THR A 264 -4.35 34.46 16.18
N THR A 265 -4.41 34.09 14.91
CA THR A 265 -3.95 34.90 13.76
C THR A 265 -5.08 35.65 13.08
N ALA A 266 -6.34 35.45 13.53
CA ALA A 266 -7.49 36.08 12.92
C ALA A 266 -7.52 37.60 13.18
N ALA A 267 -7.72 38.34 12.10
CA ALA A 267 -7.97 39.79 12.16
C ALA A 267 -9.47 40.06 12.06
N TYR A 268 -9.97 40.92 12.94
CA TYR A 268 -11.39 41.30 12.98
C TYR A 268 -11.53 42.76 12.66
N SER A 269 -12.44 43.11 11.76
CA SER A 269 -12.79 44.47 11.42
C SER A 269 -14.30 44.67 11.54
N LEU A 270 -14.72 45.87 11.88
CA LEU A 270 -16.11 46.29 11.81
C LEU A 270 -16.33 46.98 10.47
N GLU A 271 -17.27 46.46 9.71
CA GLU A 271 -17.71 47.09 8.45
C GLU A 271 -19.19 47.49 8.55
N GLY A 272 -19.50 48.58 7.97
CA GLY A 272 -20.84 49.14 7.98
C GLY A 272 -21.03 50.28 8.95
N ALA A 273 -22.17 50.88 8.87
CA ALA A 273 -22.56 52.02 9.69
C ALA A 273 -23.94 51.76 10.29
N ASN A 274 -24.21 52.36 11.43
CA ASN A 274 -25.56 52.43 11.97
C ASN A 274 -26.50 53.23 11.02
N ALA A 275 -27.80 53.33 11.36
CA ALA A 275 -28.79 54.07 10.59
C ALA A 275 -28.44 55.57 10.39
N GLU A 276 -27.49 56.09 11.15
CA GLU A 276 -26.98 57.45 11.07
C GLU A 276 -25.63 57.55 10.35
N GLY A 277 -25.13 56.47 9.78
CA GLY A 277 -23.87 56.44 9.03
C GLY A 277 -22.61 56.38 9.89
N LYS A 278 -22.69 56.08 11.17
CA LYS A 278 -21.52 55.88 12.05
C LYS A 278 -21.06 54.44 12.05
N VAL A 279 -19.76 54.24 11.79
CA VAL A 279 -19.10 52.95 11.99
C VAL A 279 -19.06 52.70 13.49
N VAL A 280 -19.50 51.50 13.89
CA VAL A 280 -19.58 51.12 15.29
C VAL A 280 -18.53 50.04 15.60
#